data_caf6e9f1f3582c978d7f9f4da5aa494a
#
_entry.id   caf6e9f1f3582c978d7f9f4da5aa494a
#
_cell.length_a   1.000
_cell.length_b   1.000
_cell.length_c   1.000
_cell.angle_alpha   90.00
_cell.angle_beta   90.00
_cell.angle_gamma   90.00
#
_symmetry.space_group_name_H-M   'P 1'
#
loop_
_entity.id
_entity.type
_entity.pdbx_description
1 polymer ?
#
loop_
_entity_poly.entity_id
_entity_poly.type
_entity_poly.pdbx_seq_one_letter_code
_entity_poly.pdbx_strand_id
1 'polypeptide(L)'
;MGQKVNPHGLRVGIIKDWDSRWYAEKDFADNLVEDDKIRKYIKNRLYSAGISRTEIERASDRVKIIIHTAKPGIVIGRGGSAIDELKKELEKLTGKKLIIEIKEVKRFDVDKDAQLVAENIAQQLENRISFRRAMKSCMQRTMRNGALGIKTSCSGRLGGADMARTEFYSEGTIPLQTLRADIDYGFAEADTTYGKVGVKAWIYNGEILPTKGTAITYGDFGLVACDPCWIKSNQIEAARVAMTRYMKRGGKVWIKIFPDKPVTAKPAETRMGSGKGSLEYWVAVVKPGRVMFEVAGVPEETAREALRLAMHKLPVKCKIVSRADLEGGDNSENN
;
A
#
# COMPACT_ATOMS: atom_id res chain seq x y z
N MET A 1 -7.75 -4.61 -29.76
CA MET A 1 -7.09 -4.29 -28.46
C MET A 1 -7.71 -5.14 -27.38
N GLY A 2 -6.89 -5.82 -26.56
CA GLY A 2 -7.40 -6.65 -25.45
C GLY A 2 -8.08 -5.82 -24.36
N GLN A 3 -9.04 -6.45 -23.65
CA GLN A 3 -9.71 -5.87 -22.52
C GLN A 3 -8.75 -5.76 -21.32
N LYS A 4 -8.77 -4.64 -20.60
CA LYS A 4 -7.92 -4.42 -19.43
C LYS A 4 -8.61 -4.90 -18.17
N VAL A 5 -7.89 -5.67 -17.36
CA VAL A 5 -8.34 -6.14 -16.05
C VAL A 5 -8.29 -4.98 -15.04
N ASN A 6 -9.15 -5.03 -14.00
CA ASN A 6 -9.10 -4.10 -12.89
C ASN A 6 -7.73 -4.21 -12.18
N PRO A 7 -6.98 -3.10 -12.04
CA PRO A 7 -5.65 -3.12 -11.42
C PRO A 7 -5.65 -3.58 -9.96
N HIS A 8 -6.71 -3.30 -9.21
CA HIS A 8 -6.88 -3.75 -7.84
C HIS A 8 -7.00 -5.28 -7.79
N GLY A 9 -7.92 -5.85 -8.56
CA GLY A 9 -8.13 -7.31 -8.61
C GLY A 9 -6.88 -8.08 -9.05
N LEU A 10 -6.08 -7.52 -9.98
CA LEU A 10 -4.81 -8.13 -10.42
C LEU A 10 -3.77 -8.19 -9.28
N ARG A 11 -3.86 -7.34 -8.27
CA ARG A 11 -2.90 -7.19 -7.17
C ARG A 11 -3.36 -7.77 -5.84
N VAL A 12 -4.58 -8.27 -5.78
CA VAL A 12 -5.11 -8.96 -4.60
C VAL A 12 -4.25 -10.18 -4.27
N GLY A 13 -3.88 -10.32 -2.99
CA GLY A 13 -2.98 -11.38 -2.53
C GLY A 13 -1.48 -11.13 -2.77
N ILE A 14 -1.11 -10.03 -3.44
CA ILE A 14 0.30 -9.63 -3.66
C ILE A 14 0.61 -8.39 -2.83
N ILE A 15 -0.05 -7.25 -3.12
CA ILE A 15 0.14 -5.96 -2.42
C ILE A 15 -1.17 -5.35 -1.93
N LYS A 16 -2.31 -5.80 -2.44
CA LYS A 16 -3.65 -5.37 -2.02
C LYS A 16 -4.35 -6.51 -1.32
N ASP A 17 -5.23 -6.17 -0.40
CA ASP A 17 -6.09 -7.11 0.33
C ASP A 17 -7.55 -6.94 -0.13
N TRP A 18 -8.41 -7.85 0.32
CA TRP A 18 -9.85 -7.80 0.07
C TRP A 18 -10.52 -6.69 0.90
N ASP A 19 -11.52 -6.05 0.32
CA ASP A 19 -12.34 -5.08 1.05
C ASP A 19 -13.32 -5.76 2.04
N SER A 20 -13.64 -7.02 1.80
CA SER A 20 -14.40 -7.88 2.73
C SER A 20 -13.47 -8.90 3.36
N ARG A 21 -13.29 -8.83 4.68
CA ARG A 21 -12.38 -9.67 5.46
C ARG A 21 -13.18 -10.60 6.36
N TRP A 22 -13.62 -11.72 5.80
CA TRP A 22 -14.34 -12.77 6.53
C TRP A 22 -14.24 -14.12 5.80
N TYR A 23 -14.52 -15.17 6.52
CA TYR A 23 -14.60 -16.52 5.98
C TYR A 23 -15.97 -17.12 6.30
N ALA A 24 -16.59 -17.78 5.34
CA ALA A 24 -17.84 -18.53 5.49
C ALA A 24 -17.85 -19.72 4.53
N GLU A 25 -18.42 -20.84 4.95
CA GLU A 25 -18.59 -22.04 4.11
C GLU A 25 -20.01 -22.13 3.51
N LYS A 26 -21.04 -22.05 4.36
CA LYS A 26 -22.44 -22.22 3.94
C LYS A 26 -23.09 -20.92 3.51
N ASP A 27 -22.88 -19.83 4.25
CA ASP A 27 -23.57 -18.55 4.08
C ASP A 27 -22.78 -17.55 3.23
N PHE A 28 -21.85 -18.06 2.40
CA PHE A 28 -20.95 -17.22 1.61
C PHE A 28 -21.72 -16.30 0.63
N ALA A 29 -22.68 -16.87 -0.11
CA ALA A 29 -23.44 -16.13 -1.11
C ALA A 29 -24.30 -15.02 -0.47
N ASP A 30 -24.99 -15.35 0.62
CA ASP A 30 -25.88 -14.41 1.32
C ASP A 30 -25.09 -13.26 1.93
N ASN A 31 -23.96 -13.56 2.57
CA ASN A 31 -23.05 -12.54 3.13
C ASN A 31 -22.48 -11.63 2.05
N LEU A 32 -22.13 -12.16 0.86
CA LEU A 32 -21.62 -11.35 -0.25
C LEU A 32 -22.69 -10.39 -0.80
N VAL A 33 -23.93 -10.87 -0.96
CA VAL A 33 -25.05 -10.03 -1.40
C VAL A 33 -25.37 -8.96 -0.37
N GLU A 34 -25.30 -9.30 0.92
CA GLU A 34 -25.49 -8.36 2.02
C GLU A 34 -24.41 -7.27 2.03
N ASP A 35 -23.13 -7.64 1.83
CA ASP A 35 -22.02 -6.69 1.73
C ASP A 35 -22.20 -5.70 0.57
N ASP A 36 -22.65 -6.17 -0.59
CA ASP A 36 -22.93 -5.31 -1.75
C ASP A 36 -24.06 -4.32 -1.46
N LYS A 37 -25.15 -4.78 -0.81
CA LYS A 37 -26.25 -3.92 -0.38
C LYS A 37 -25.78 -2.84 0.61
N ILE A 38 -24.95 -3.21 1.60
CA ILE A 38 -24.37 -2.29 2.57
C ILE A 38 -23.53 -1.22 1.87
N ARG A 39 -22.62 -1.61 0.98
CA ARG A 39 -21.75 -0.67 0.25
C ARG A 39 -22.56 0.30 -0.61
N LYS A 40 -23.53 -0.20 -1.36
CA LYS A 40 -24.41 0.64 -2.20
C LYS A 40 -25.22 1.62 -1.35
N TYR A 41 -25.76 1.15 -0.24
CA TYR A 41 -26.56 1.99 0.67
C TYR A 41 -25.71 3.13 1.25
N ILE A 42 -24.54 2.81 1.80
CA ILE A 42 -23.60 3.79 2.38
C ILE A 42 -23.19 4.82 1.31
N LYS A 43 -22.81 4.35 0.11
CA LYS A 43 -22.40 5.22 -0.99
C LYS A 43 -23.48 6.20 -1.41
N ASN A 44 -24.71 5.74 -1.56
CA ASN A 44 -25.86 6.57 -1.99
C ASN A 44 -26.21 7.61 -0.92
N ARG A 45 -26.23 7.22 0.35
CA ARG A 45 -26.61 8.14 1.45
C ARG A 45 -25.53 9.17 1.75
N LEU A 46 -24.27 8.78 1.67
CA LEU A 46 -23.13 9.61 2.06
C LEU A 46 -22.26 10.06 0.87
N TYR A 47 -22.84 10.19 -0.31
CA TYR A 47 -22.11 10.59 -1.52
C TYR A 47 -21.35 11.92 -1.34
N SER A 48 -21.95 12.90 -0.65
CA SER A 48 -21.35 14.21 -0.36
C SER A 48 -20.15 14.18 0.60
N ALA A 49 -20.03 13.10 1.39
CA ALA A 49 -18.93 12.92 2.34
C ALA A 49 -17.61 12.48 1.66
N GLY A 50 -17.66 12.04 0.38
CA GLY A 50 -16.50 11.56 -0.35
C GLY A 50 -15.97 10.27 0.24
N ILE A 51 -16.67 9.15 0.01
CA ILE A 51 -16.27 7.83 0.48
C ILE A 51 -15.30 7.22 -0.52
N SER A 52 -14.09 6.93 -0.07
CA SER A 52 -13.06 6.25 -0.84
C SER A 52 -13.38 4.76 -0.98
N ARG A 53 -13.42 4.06 0.16
CA ARG A 53 -13.72 2.62 0.22
C ARG A 53 -14.43 2.26 1.52
N THR A 54 -15.09 1.11 1.51
CA THR A 54 -15.76 0.54 2.68
C THR A 54 -15.24 -0.87 2.89
N GLU A 55 -14.55 -1.10 4.00
CA GLU A 55 -14.08 -2.43 4.42
C GLU A 55 -15.11 -3.06 5.36
N ILE A 56 -15.34 -4.36 5.23
CA ILE A 56 -16.33 -5.09 6.03
C ILE A 56 -15.65 -6.30 6.66
N GLU A 57 -15.67 -6.36 7.99
CA GLU A 57 -15.17 -7.48 8.78
C GLU A 57 -16.35 -8.16 9.46
N ARG A 58 -16.48 -9.48 9.30
CA ARG A 58 -17.54 -10.26 9.92
C ARG A 58 -16.96 -11.20 10.98
N ALA A 59 -17.51 -11.11 12.17
CA ALA A 59 -17.38 -12.12 13.22
C ALA A 59 -18.76 -12.75 13.40
N SER A 60 -18.87 -13.91 14.04
CA SER A 60 -20.09 -14.77 14.12
C SER A 60 -21.41 -13.98 14.18
N ASP A 61 -21.56 -13.02 15.12
CA ASP A 61 -22.79 -12.28 15.35
C ASP A 61 -22.67 -10.76 15.14
N ARG A 62 -21.49 -10.27 14.76
CA ARG A 62 -21.20 -8.84 14.63
C ARG A 62 -20.58 -8.54 13.29
N VAL A 63 -21.02 -7.46 12.69
CA VAL A 63 -20.44 -6.95 11.44
C VAL A 63 -19.80 -5.60 11.76
N LYS A 64 -18.51 -5.48 11.50
CA LYS A 64 -17.75 -4.24 11.62
C LYS A 64 -17.58 -3.63 10.25
N ILE A 65 -17.99 -2.39 10.09
CA ILE A 65 -17.91 -1.62 8.85
C ILE A 65 -16.93 -0.48 9.06
N ILE A 66 -15.87 -0.44 8.28
CA ILE A 66 -14.85 0.60 8.30
C ILE A 66 -15.04 1.47 7.07
N ILE A 67 -15.40 2.74 7.29
CA ILE A 67 -15.66 3.70 6.21
C ILE A 67 -14.47 4.65 6.09
N HIS A 68 -13.79 4.62 4.95
CA HIS A 68 -12.75 5.58 4.61
C HIS A 68 -13.37 6.79 3.91
N THR A 69 -13.30 7.97 4.53
CA THR A 69 -13.94 9.19 4.03
C THR A 69 -13.01 10.39 4.07
N ALA A 70 -13.19 11.29 3.09
CA ALA A 70 -12.49 12.57 3.04
C ALA A 70 -13.06 13.62 4.01
N LYS A 71 -14.33 13.48 4.40
CA LYS A 71 -15.03 14.45 5.27
C LYS A 71 -15.73 13.74 6.42
N PRO A 72 -15.00 13.31 7.46
CA PRO A 72 -15.56 12.54 8.57
C PRO A 72 -16.68 13.29 9.33
N GLY A 73 -16.60 14.61 9.40
CA GLY A 73 -17.62 15.41 10.08
C GLY A 73 -19.04 15.28 9.49
N ILE A 74 -19.16 15.03 8.19
CA ILE A 74 -20.47 14.80 7.54
C ILE A 74 -21.05 13.44 7.93
N VAL A 75 -20.19 12.44 8.08
CA VAL A 75 -20.59 11.07 8.43
C VAL A 75 -20.97 10.98 9.92
N ILE A 76 -20.21 11.65 10.79
CA ILE A 76 -20.45 11.66 12.23
C ILE A 76 -21.71 12.48 12.56
N GLY A 77 -21.87 13.63 11.91
CA GLY A 77 -22.94 14.57 12.20
C GLY A 77 -22.74 15.33 13.54
N ARG A 78 -23.72 16.15 13.90
CA ARG A 78 -23.67 16.90 15.17
C ARG A 78 -23.87 15.95 16.35
N GLY A 79 -22.86 15.84 17.22
CA GLY A 79 -22.93 14.99 18.41
C GLY A 79 -23.08 13.48 18.14
N GLY A 80 -22.75 13.01 16.93
CA GLY A 80 -22.84 11.59 16.57
C GLY A 80 -24.22 11.14 16.07
N SER A 81 -25.19 12.04 15.89
CA SER A 81 -26.55 11.68 15.49
C SER A 81 -26.64 10.98 14.14
N ALA A 82 -25.86 11.44 13.15
CA ALA A 82 -25.92 10.89 11.80
C ALA A 82 -25.36 9.45 11.73
N ILE A 83 -24.32 9.14 12.50
CA ILE A 83 -23.76 7.78 12.57
C ILE A 83 -24.73 6.82 13.29
N ASP A 84 -25.43 7.29 14.34
CA ASP A 84 -26.41 6.48 15.06
C ASP A 84 -27.65 6.16 14.19
N GLU A 85 -28.12 7.13 13.39
CA GLU A 85 -29.17 6.91 12.41
C GLU A 85 -28.73 5.90 11.35
N LEU A 86 -27.56 6.11 10.75
CA LEU A 86 -27.00 5.20 9.76
C LEU A 86 -26.87 3.77 10.31
N LYS A 87 -26.41 3.63 11.56
CA LYS A 87 -26.31 2.35 12.22
C LYS A 87 -27.67 1.66 12.35
N LYS A 88 -28.70 2.39 12.84
CA LYS A 88 -30.07 1.85 12.97
C LYS A 88 -30.66 1.42 11.64
N GLU A 89 -30.42 2.17 10.57
CA GLU A 89 -30.89 1.83 9.24
C GLU A 89 -30.21 0.59 8.67
N LEU A 90 -28.88 0.49 8.82
CA LEU A 90 -28.12 -0.67 8.40
C LEU A 90 -28.47 -1.92 9.24
N GLU A 91 -28.70 -1.78 10.55
CA GLU A 91 -29.19 -2.88 11.40
C GLU A 91 -30.57 -3.41 10.96
N LYS A 92 -31.45 -2.53 10.47
CA LYS A 92 -32.73 -2.94 9.89
C LYS A 92 -32.57 -3.71 8.57
N LEU A 93 -31.56 -3.33 7.77
CA LEU A 93 -31.27 -3.99 6.48
C LEU A 93 -30.62 -5.37 6.65
N THR A 94 -29.78 -5.53 7.68
CA THR A 94 -28.95 -6.74 7.87
C THR A 94 -29.50 -7.68 8.94
N GLY A 95 -30.34 -7.17 9.86
CA GLY A 95 -30.80 -7.94 11.03
C GLY A 95 -29.70 -8.31 12.04
N LYS A 96 -28.49 -7.79 11.88
CA LYS A 96 -27.31 -8.10 12.71
C LYS A 96 -26.86 -6.85 13.47
N LYS A 97 -26.12 -7.06 14.57
CA LYS A 97 -25.50 -5.93 15.31
C LYS A 97 -24.31 -5.38 14.53
N LEU A 98 -24.30 -4.07 14.31
CA LEU A 98 -23.28 -3.38 13.54
C LEU A 98 -22.39 -2.50 14.40
N ILE A 99 -21.12 -2.44 14.03
CA ILE A 99 -20.13 -1.51 14.57
C ILE A 99 -19.62 -0.71 13.39
N ILE A 100 -19.74 0.62 13.43
CA ILE A 100 -19.25 1.51 12.38
C ILE A 100 -18.02 2.22 12.92
N GLU A 101 -16.91 2.11 12.18
CA GLU A 101 -15.66 2.82 12.44
C GLU A 101 -15.39 3.76 11.26
N ILE A 102 -15.03 5.00 11.56
CA ILE A 102 -14.72 6.00 10.53
C ILE A 102 -13.22 6.21 10.52
N LYS A 103 -12.60 6.03 9.34
CA LYS A 103 -11.21 6.36 9.09
C LYS A 103 -11.13 7.57 8.17
N GLU A 104 -10.46 8.60 8.63
CA GLU A 104 -10.21 9.80 7.83
C GLU A 104 -9.15 9.53 6.78
N VAL A 105 -9.43 9.90 5.53
CA VAL A 105 -8.42 10.00 4.48
C VAL A 105 -7.76 11.37 4.65
N LYS A 106 -6.45 11.40 4.93
CA LYS A 106 -5.71 12.64 5.14
C LYS A 106 -5.88 13.58 3.95
N ARG A 107 -5.93 14.89 4.21
CA ARG A 107 -6.19 15.91 3.20
C ARG A 107 -5.28 15.81 1.96
N PHE A 108 -4.01 15.47 2.16
CA PHE A 108 -3.05 15.28 1.05
C PHE A 108 -3.28 13.99 0.26
N ASP A 109 -3.87 12.97 0.90
CA ASP A 109 -4.14 11.68 0.27
C ASP A 109 -5.47 11.66 -0.47
N VAL A 110 -6.37 12.62 -0.24
CA VAL A 110 -7.64 12.76 -0.99
C VAL A 110 -7.40 12.88 -2.48
N ASP A 111 -6.41 13.68 -2.90
CA ASP A 111 -6.05 13.84 -4.30
C ASP A 111 -5.17 12.69 -4.85
N LYS A 112 -4.72 11.75 -3.98
CA LYS A 112 -4.03 10.50 -4.36
C LYS A 112 -4.94 9.29 -4.37
N ASP A 113 -6.17 9.43 -3.89
CA ASP A 113 -7.18 8.37 -3.92
C ASP A 113 -7.90 8.38 -5.26
N ALA A 114 -7.77 7.30 -6.02
CA ALA A 114 -8.30 7.23 -7.38
C ALA A 114 -9.82 7.31 -7.42
N GLN A 115 -10.53 6.79 -6.41
CA GLN A 115 -11.98 6.85 -6.34
C GLN A 115 -12.47 8.28 -6.14
N LEU A 116 -11.86 9.00 -5.19
CA LEU A 116 -12.21 10.40 -4.91
C LEU A 116 -11.88 11.33 -6.08
N VAL A 117 -10.76 11.08 -6.77
CA VAL A 117 -10.39 11.82 -7.98
C VAL A 117 -11.39 11.55 -9.11
N ALA A 118 -11.83 10.31 -9.33
CA ALA A 118 -12.82 9.97 -10.34
C ALA A 118 -14.16 10.64 -10.04
N GLU A 119 -14.63 10.64 -8.80
CA GLU A 119 -15.85 11.32 -8.36
C GLU A 119 -15.76 12.84 -8.49
N ASN A 120 -14.61 13.43 -8.19
CA ASN A 120 -14.40 14.86 -8.37
C ASN A 120 -14.50 15.26 -9.86
N ILE A 121 -13.94 14.45 -10.76
CA ILE A 121 -14.07 14.67 -12.20
C ILE A 121 -15.54 14.53 -12.63
N ALA A 122 -16.25 13.48 -12.16
CA ALA A 122 -17.65 13.24 -12.46
C ALA A 122 -18.53 14.44 -12.02
N GLN A 123 -18.34 14.92 -10.79
CA GLN A 123 -19.05 16.07 -10.25
C GLN A 123 -18.78 17.38 -11.06
N GLN A 124 -17.54 17.56 -11.51
CA GLN A 124 -17.23 18.71 -12.40
C GLN A 124 -17.94 18.59 -13.75
N LEU A 125 -18.08 17.39 -14.30
CA LEU A 125 -18.82 17.15 -15.55
C LEU A 125 -20.33 17.42 -15.39
N GLU A 126 -20.92 17.02 -14.26
CA GLU A 126 -22.32 17.34 -13.90
C GLU A 126 -22.53 18.85 -13.80
N ASN A 127 -21.55 19.58 -13.26
CA ASN A 127 -21.54 21.04 -13.19
C ASN A 127 -21.21 21.73 -14.54
N ARG A 128 -21.26 20.97 -15.66
CA ARG A 128 -21.02 21.46 -17.04
C ARG A 128 -19.63 22.05 -17.28
N ILE A 129 -18.63 21.67 -16.48
CA ILE A 129 -17.23 22.03 -16.74
C ILE A 129 -16.72 21.18 -17.91
N SER A 130 -15.93 21.79 -18.80
CA SER A 130 -15.30 21.05 -19.91
C SER A 130 -14.48 19.87 -19.40
N PHE A 131 -14.71 18.69 -19.98
CA PHE A 131 -14.02 17.45 -19.58
C PHE A 131 -12.49 17.57 -19.63
N ARG A 132 -11.95 18.30 -20.61
CA ARG A 132 -10.50 18.56 -20.73
C ARG A 132 -9.97 19.34 -19.52
N ARG A 133 -10.68 20.37 -19.08
CA ARG A 133 -10.31 21.19 -17.93
C ARG A 133 -10.44 20.38 -16.63
N ALA A 134 -11.52 19.65 -16.46
CA ALA A 134 -11.75 18.82 -15.29
C ALA A 134 -10.64 17.77 -15.12
N MET A 135 -10.34 16.99 -16.17
CA MET A 135 -9.28 15.98 -16.13
C MET A 135 -7.90 16.58 -15.84
N LYS A 136 -7.48 17.62 -16.59
CA LYS A 136 -6.16 18.25 -16.40
C LYS A 136 -6.00 18.88 -15.02
N SER A 137 -7.01 19.55 -14.51
CA SER A 137 -6.98 20.16 -13.18
C SER A 137 -6.82 19.12 -12.07
N CYS A 138 -7.54 17.99 -12.15
CA CYS A 138 -7.39 16.90 -11.18
C CYS A 138 -6.01 16.24 -11.28
N MET A 139 -5.54 15.97 -12.51
CA MET A 139 -4.19 15.39 -12.72
C MET A 139 -3.09 16.27 -12.12
N GLN A 140 -3.15 17.58 -12.37
CA GLN A 140 -2.17 18.51 -11.82
C GLN A 140 -2.14 18.54 -10.29
N ARG A 141 -3.31 18.44 -9.63
CA ARG A 141 -3.39 18.36 -8.17
C ARG A 141 -2.77 17.07 -7.64
N THR A 142 -3.12 15.93 -8.24
CA THR A 142 -2.57 14.63 -7.87
C THR A 142 -1.04 14.59 -8.01
N MET A 143 -0.48 15.13 -9.09
CA MET A 143 0.97 15.18 -9.29
C MET A 143 1.67 16.10 -8.28
N ARG A 144 1.05 17.26 -7.93
CA ARG A 144 1.57 18.15 -6.87
C ARG A 144 1.62 17.50 -5.50
N ASN A 145 0.67 16.62 -5.21
CA ASN A 145 0.62 15.89 -3.93
C ASN A 145 1.59 14.68 -3.90
N GLY A 146 2.44 14.52 -4.93
CA GLY A 146 3.54 13.56 -4.93
C GLY A 146 3.17 12.17 -5.46
N ALA A 147 2.12 12.02 -6.26
CA ALA A 147 1.91 10.81 -7.05
C ALA A 147 2.98 10.71 -8.14
N LEU A 148 3.45 9.51 -8.46
CA LEU A 148 4.47 9.27 -9.48
C LEU A 148 3.89 9.19 -10.90
N GLY A 149 2.59 9.00 -11.00
CA GLY A 149 1.88 9.01 -12.27
C GLY A 149 0.38 8.92 -12.11
N ILE A 150 -0.34 9.52 -13.06
CA ILE A 150 -1.80 9.48 -13.13
C ILE A 150 -2.26 9.28 -14.56
N LYS A 151 -3.33 8.51 -14.72
CA LYS A 151 -4.07 8.36 -15.96
C LYS A 151 -5.55 8.52 -15.68
N THR A 152 -6.21 9.39 -16.43
CA THR A 152 -7.66 9.57 -16.37
C THR A 152 -8.27 9.27 -17.73
N SER A 153 -9.48 8.75 -17.74
CA SER A 153 -10.24 8.44 -18.96
C SER A 153 -11.71 8.80 -18.76
N CYS A 154 -12.25 9.55 -19.69
CA CYS A 154 -13.69 9.83 -19.77
C CYS A 154 -14.27 9.20 -21.01
N SER A 155 -15.41 8.52 -20.89
CA SER A 155 -16.09 7.83 -22.00
C SER A 155 -17.58 8.10 -21.96
N GLY A 156 -18.14 8.43 -23.13
CA GLY A 156 -19.53 8.78 -23.31
C GLY A 156 -19.71 9.91 -24.32
N ARG A 157 -20.86 10.60 -24.27
CA ARG A 157 -21.15 11.77 -25.12
C ARG A 157 -20.45 13.02 -24.56
N LEU A 158 -19.14 13.10 -24.78
CA LEU A 158 -18.31 14.17 -24.25
C LEU A 158 -18.68 15.53 -24.89
N GLY A 159 -19.03 16.49 -24.05
CA GLY A 159 -19.45 17.82 -24.49
C GLY A 159 -20.78 17.85 -25.24
N GLY A 160 -21.61 16.82 -25.11
CA GLY A 160 -22.89 16.71 -25.78
C GLY A 160 -22.82 16.22 -27.24
N ALA A 161 -21.67 15.67 -27.67
CA ALA A 161 -21.52 15.13 -29.02
C ALA A 161 -22.49 13.96 -29.26
N ASP A 162 -23.00 13.83 -30.50
CA ASP A 162 -23.94 12.76 -30.86
C ASP A 162 -23.31 11.39 -30.77
N MET A 163 -22.06 11.26 -31.20
CA MET A 163 -21.33 10.01 -31.11
C MET A 163 -20.50 9.96 -29.81
N ALA A 164 -20.67 8.91 -29.05
CA ALA A 164 -19.87 8.64 -27.87
C ALA A 164 -18.41 8.34 -28.25
N ARG A 165 -17.49 8.88 -27.48
CA ARG A 165 -16.05 8.62 -27.62
C ARG A 165 -15.37 8.50 -26.28
N THR A 166 -14.17 7.96 -26.30
CA THR A 166 -13.30 7.87 -25.13
C THR A 166 -12.09 8.77 -25.31
N GLU A 167 -11.88 9.65 -24.35
CA GLU A 167 -10.70 10.50 -24.27
C GLU A 167 -9.92 10.13 -23.00
N PHE A 168 -8.60 10.10 -23.11
CA PHE A 168 -7.73 9.83 -21.96
C PHE A 168 -6.52 10.75 -21.95
N TYR A 169 -6.09 11.10 -20.75
CA TYR A 169 -4.86 11.83 -20.50
C TYR A 169 -4.02 11.07 -19.48
N SER A 170 -2.70 11.14 -19.63
CA SER A 170 -1.75 10.54 -18.69
C SER A 170 -0.59 11.47 -18.44
N GLU A 171 -0.08 11.46 -17.21
CA GLU A 171 1.08 12.21 -16.77
C GLU A 171 1.92 11.32 -15.84
N GLY A 172 3.26 11.35 -15.99
CA GLY A 172 4.14 10.44 -15.28
C GLY A 172 4.12 9.00 -15.81
N THR A 173 4.61 8.08 -15.00
CA THR A 173 4.72 6.63 -15.31
C THR A 173 3.60 5.84 -14.64
N ILE A 174 2.98 4.89 -15.37
CA ILE A 174 1.96 4.00 -14.81
C ILE A 174 2.23 2.57 -15.31
N PRO A 175 3.05 1.79 -14.60
CA PRO A 175 3.41 0.43 -14.98
C PRO A 175 2.29 -0.55 -14.62
N LEU A 176 1.22 -0.63 -15.43
CA LEU A 176 0.05 -1.49 -15.16
C LEU A 176 0.39 -2.97 -15.08
N GLN A 177 1.41 -3.43 -15.82
CA GLN A 177 1.87 -4.82 -15.85
C GLN A 177 2.71 -5.21 -14.63
N THR A 178 3.28 -4.26 -13.89
CA THR A 178 4.11 -4.52 -12.72
C THR A 178 3.23 -4.81 -11.50
N LEU A 179 3.23 -6.05 -11.01
CA LEU A 179 2.37 -6.47 -9.90
C LEU A 179 2.74 -5.83 -8.56
N ARG A 180 4.01 -5.47 -8.37
CA ARG A 180 4.51 -4.78 -7.17
C ARG A 180 4.24 -3.27 -7.18
N ALA A 181 3.78 -2.72 -8.31
CA ALA A 181 3.43 -1.31 -8.39
C ALA A 181 2.12 -1.04 -7.66
N ASP A 182 2.13 -0.11 -6.70
CA ASP A 182 0.94 0.34 -6.00
C ASP A 182 0.14 1.27 -6.92
N ILE A 183 -0.84 0.68 -7.60
CA ILE A 183 -1.76 1.40 -8.47
C ILE A 183 -3.13 1.37 -7.83
N ASP A 184 -3.62 2.54 -7.53
CA ASP A 184 -5.00 2.74 -7.11
C ASP A 184 -5.90 2.97 -8.31
N TYR A 185 -7.15 2.48 -8.23
CA TYR A 185 -8.12 2.55 -9.33
C TYR A 185 -9.48 3.01 -8.83
N GLY A 186 -10.03 4.00 -9.50
CA GLY A 186 -11.36 4.52 -9.22
C GLY A 186 -12.24 4.57 -10.46
N PHE A 187 -13.54 4.36 -10.25
CA PHE A 187 -14.57 4.46 -11.26
C PHE A 187 -15.74 5.29 -10.74
N ALA A 188 -16.18 6.25 -11.52
CA ALA A 188 -17.37 7.06 -11.24
C ALA A 188 -18.17 7.31 -12.51
N GLU A 189 -19.46 7.53 -12.35
CA GLU A 189 -20.36 7.92 -13.42
C GLU A 189 -20.88 9.33 -13.16
N ALA A 190 -20.82 10.19 -14.18
CA ALA A 190 -21.40 11.52 -14.15
C ALA A 190 -22.76 11.49 -14.86
N ASP A 191 -23.81 11.96 -14.19
CA ASP A 191 -25.14 12.07 -14.75
C ASP A 191 -25.28 13.42 -15.47
N THR A 192 -25.20 13.38 -16.80
CA THR A 192 -25.33 14.57 -17.62
C THR A 192 -26.68 14.61 -18.35
N THR A 193 -27.09 15.78 -18.83
CA THR A 193 -28.33 15.94 -19.62
C THR A 193 -28.35 15.10 -20.90
N TYR A 194 -27.16 14.69 -21.39
CA TYR A 194 -26.99 13.87 -22.60
C TYR A 194 -26.80 12.38 -22.32
N GLY A 195 -26.91 11.97 -21.06
CA GLY A 195 -26.69 10.60 -20.61
C GLY A 195 -25.50 10.48 -19.65
N LYS A 196 -25.17 9.25 -19.28
CA LYS A 196 -24.07 8.96 -18.35
C LYS A 196 -22.71 9.05 -19.03
N VAL A 197 -21.75 9.68 -18.36
CA VAL A 197 -20.35 9.71 -18.76
C VAL A 197 -19.53 8.95 -17.73
N GLY A 198 -18.89 7.84 -18.14
CA GLY A 198 -18.04 7.04 -17.28
C GLY A 198 -16.67 7.66 -17.13
N VAL A 199 -16.21 7.82 -15.90
CA VAL A 199 -14.88 8.32 -15.53
C VAL A 199 -14.08 7.21 -14.88
N LYS A 200 -12.85 7.00 -15.35
CA LYS A 200 -11.89 6.05 -14.76
C LYS A 200 -10.61 6.79 -14.41
N ALA A 201 -10.07 6.52 -13.23
CA ALA A 201 -8.80 7.07 -12.77
C ALA A 201 -7.86 5.95 -12.33
N TRP A 202 -6.58 6.07 -12.68
CA TRP A 202 -5.49 5.21 -12.22
C TRP A 202 -4.41 6.12 -11.64
N ILE A 203 -3.99 5.86 -10.42
CA ILE A 203 -2.96 6.64 -9.73
C ILE A 203 -1.85 5.68 -9.30
N TYR A 204 -0.63 6.03 -9.63
CA TYR A 204 0.56 5.28 -9.26
C TYR A 204 1.30 5.97 -8.11
N ASN A 205 1.35 5.30 -6.97
CA ASN A 205 1.97 5.79 -5.73
C ASN A 205 3.43 5.33 -5.54
N GLY A 206 3.87 4.33 -6.31
CA GLY A 206 5.22 3.77 -6.22
C GLY A 206 5.23 2.25 -6.22
N GLU A 207 6.39 1.65 -6.01
CA GLU A 207 6.54 0.21 -5.92
C GLU A 207 6.60 -0.24 -4.46
N ILE A 208 5.76 -1.22 -4.10
CA ILE A 208 5.84 -1.92 -2.82
C ILE A 208 6.73 -3.14 -3.05
N LEU A 209 7.93 -3.10 -2.50
CA LEU A 209 8.83 -4.24 -2.53
C LEU A 209 8.55 -5.10 -1.30
N PRO A 210 7.97 -6.30 -1.44
CA PRO A 210 7.75 -7.18 -0.32
C PRO A 210 9.11 -7.60 0.27
N THR A 211 9.45 -7.02 1.39
CA THR A 211 10.67 -7.36 2.11
C THR A 211 10.31 -8.36 3.20
N LYS A 212 10.72 -9.62 3.03
CA LYS A 212 10.58 -10.64 4.07
C LYS A 212 11.62 -10.39 5.17
N GLY A 213 11.24 -10.60 6.44
CA GLY A 213 12.15 -10.47 7.58
C GLY A 213 12.39 -9.02 8.01
N THR A 214 11.34 -8.22 8.04
CA THR A 214 11.32 -6.84 8.55
C THR A 214 11.12 -6.76 10.05
N ALA A 215 10.53 -7.80 10.65
CA ALA A 215 10.26 -7.86 12.08
C ALA A 215 11.42 -8.46 12.86
N ILE A 216 11.65 -7.97 14.09
CA ILE A 216 12.53 -8.57 15.10
C ILE A 216 11.76 -9.73 15.73
N THR A 217 12.30 -10.95 15.61
CA THR A 217 11.63 -12.19 16.06
C THR A 217 12.22 -12.75 17.34
N TYR A 218 13.52 -12.77 17.47
CA TYR A 218 14.24 -13.45 18.55
C TYR A 218 14.92 -12.51 19.52
N GLY A 219 15.34 -11.33 19.03
CA GLY A 219 16.10 -10.35 19.79
C GLY A 219 15.26 -9.22 20.35
N ASP A 220 15.90 -8.36 21.14
CA ASP A 220 15.33 -7.11 21.65
C ASP A 220 15.69 -5.92 20.75
N PHE A 221 16.87 -6.00 20.12
CA PHE A 221 17.41 -4.99 19.20
C PHE A 221 17.79 -5.62 17.87
N GLY A 222 17.57 -4.88 16.79
CA GLY A 222 17.87 -5.33 15.43
C GLY A 222 18.61 -4.29 14.60
N LEU A 223 19.42 -4.77 13.66
CA LEU A 223 20.09 -3.96 12.65
C LEU A 223 19.35 -4.07 11.33
N VAL A 224 18.76 -2.97 10.88
CA VAL A 224 17.91 -2.88 9.68
C VAL A 224 18.67 -2.19 8.56
N ALA A 225 18.60 -2.76 7.35
CA ALA A 225 19.19 -2.14 6.15
C ALA A 225 18.29 -1.00 5.64
N CYS A 226 18.88 0.17 5.35
CA CYS A 226 18.17 1.29 4.73
C CYS A 226 18.18 1.20 3.20
N ASP A 227 19.29 0.70 2.60
CA ASP A 227 19.49 0.63 1.16
C ASP A 227 19.60 -0.82 0.68
N PRO A 228 19.30 -1.13 -0.59
CA PRO A 228 19.50 -2.45 -1.15
C PRO A 228 20.99 -2.72 -1.36
N CYS A 229 21.47 -3.92 -0.98
CA CYS A 229 22.89 -4.26 -1.15
C CYS A 229 23.09 -5.79 -1.27
N TRP A 230 24.23 -6.16 -1.88
CA TRP A 230 24.77 -7.52 -1.85
C TRP A 230 25.90 -7.60 -0.82
N ILE A 231 25.68 -8.36 0.23
CA ILE A 231 26.62 -8.50 1.33
C ILE A 231 27.37 -9.83 1.16
N LYS A 232 28.70 -9.78 1.14
CA LYS A 232 29.55 -10.97 1.02
C LYS A 232 29.57 -11.75 2.33
N SER A 233 29.81 -13.06 2.25
CA SER A 233 29.93 -13.95 3.44
C SER A 233 30.95 -13.43 4.44
N ASN A 234 32.11 -12.94 3.97
CA ASN A 234 33.18 -12.41 4.81
C ASN A 234 32.75 -11.15 5.59
N GLN A 235 31.89 -10.30 5.00
CA GLN A 235 31.37 -9.10 5.65
C GLN A 235 30.36 -9.45 6.76
N ILE A 236 29.52 -10.47 6.52
CA ILE A 236 28.58 -10.99 7.54
C ILE A 236 29.36 -11.52 8.74
N GLU A 237 30.39 -12.31 8.50
CA GLU A 237 31.25 -12.87 9.56
C GLU A 237 32.02 -11.77 10.30
N ALA A 238 32.57 -10.79 9.60
CA ALA A 238 33.23 -9.65 10.22
C ALA A 238 32.31 -8.86 11.15
N ALA A 239 31.07 -8.63 10.74
CA ALA A 239 30.05 -7.98 11.56
C ALA A 239 29.71 -8.81 12.80
N ARG A 240 29.50 -10.14 12.66
CA ARG A 240 29.25 -11.05 13.77
C ARG A 240 30.39 -11.02 14.80
N VAL A 241 31.64 -11.13 14.35
CA VAL A 241 32.82 -11.11 15.22
C VAL A 241 32.93 -9.77 15.95
N ALA A 242 32.67 -8.65 15.30
CA ALA A 242 32.70 -7.33 15.93
C ALA A 242 31.69 -7.22 17.09
N MET A 243 30.45 -7.68 16.87
CA MET A 243 29.38 -7.68 17.90
C MET A 243 29.75 -8.57 19.07
N THR A 244 30.08 -9.85 18.82
CA THR A 244 30.36 -10.82 19.87
C THR A 244 31.60 -10.46 20.70
N ARG A 245 32.60 -9.86 20.09
CA ARG A 245 33.79 -9.38 20.79
C ARG A 245 33.47 -8.24 21.74
N TYR A 246 32.66 -7.25 21.28
CA TYR A 246 32.27 -6.14 22.14
C TYR A 246 31.42 -6.58 23.33
N MET A 247 30.45 -7.45 23.10
CA MET A 247 29.59 -8.02 24.16
C MET A 247 30.30 -9.01 25.08
N LYS A 248 31.61 -9.28 24.90
CA LYS A 248 32.38 -10.26 25.69
C LYS A 248 31.70 -11.62 25.78
N ARG A 249 30.94 -12.03 24.73
CA ARG A 249 30.13 -13.24 24.65
C ARG A 249 28.96 -13.31 25.65
N GLY A 250 28.57 -12.18 26.28
CA GLY A 250 27.52 -12.11 27.29
C GLY A 250 26.08 -12.09 26.75
N GLY A 251 25.89 -11.97 25.42
CA GLY A 251 24.57 -11.92 24.79
C GLY A 251 24.38 -12.97 23.70
N LYS A 252 23.15 -13.06 23.19
CA LYS A 252 22.80 -13.90 22.03
C LYS A 252 22.72 -13.04 20.77
N VAL A 253 23.30 -13.54 19.67
CA VAL A 253 23.29 -12.88 18.35
C VAL A 253 22.65 -13.84 17.35
N TRP A 254 21.68 -13.36 16.60
CA TRP A 254 21.06 -14.08 15.48
C TRP A 254 21.37 -13.37 14.16
N ILE A 255 21.80 -14.15 13.19
CA ILE A 255 22.03 -13.70 11.82
C ILE A 255 20.79 -14.06 11.00
N LYS A 256 20.07 -13.05 10.48
CA LYS A 256 18.82 -13.23 9.71
C LYS A 256 19.04 -13.24 8.20
N ILE A 257 20.27 -13.09 7.75
CA ILE A 257 20.66 -13.09 6.33
C ILE A 257 21.60 -14.27 6.07
N PHE A 258 21.46 -14.88 4.89
CA PHE A 258 22.31 -15.98 4.46
C PHE A 258 22.84 -15.72 3.05
N PRO A 259 24.14 -15.95 2.77
CA PRO A 259 24.72 -15.78 1.44
C PRO A 259 24.36 -16.98 0.55
N ASP A 260 23.23 -16.89 -0.13
CA ASP A 260 22.66 -17.95 -0.98
C ASP A 260 22.94 -17.73 -2.48
N LYS A 261 23.27 -16.50 -2.89
CA LYS A 261 23.48 -16.15 -4.28
C LYS A 261 24.94 -16.30 -4.69
N PRO A 262 25.27 -17.21 -5.64
CA PRO A 262 26.61 -17.35 -6.15
C PRO A 262 26.95 -16.21 -7.13
N VAL A 263 28.12 -15.60 -6.97
CA VAL A 263 28.69 -14.65 -7.92
C VAL A 263 29.86 -15.31 -8.61
N THR A 264 29.83 -15.28 -9.94
CA THR A 264 30.85 -15.92 -10.79
C THR A 264 31.64 -14.84 -11.53
N ALA A 265 32.92 -15.02 -11.65
CA ALA A 265 33.78 -14.18 -12.45
C ALA A 265 34.62 -15.02 -13.42
N LYS A 266 34.98 -14.42 -14.53
CA LYS A 266 36.00 -14.94 -15.42
C LYS A 266 37.33 -14.28 -15.11
N PRO A 267 38.48 -14.98 -15.23
CA PRO A 267 39.79 -14.35 -15.12
C PRO A 267 39.94 -13.20 -16.11
N ALA A 268 40.66 -12.14 -15.71
CA ALA A 268 40.78 -10.93 -16.52
C ALA A 268 41.34 -11.16 -17.94
N GLU A 269 42.17 -12.18 -18.09
CA GLU A 269 42.85 -12.54 -19.33
C GLU A 269 42.01 -13.44 -20.26
N THR A 270 40.79 -13.84 -19.83
CA THR A 270 39.97 -14.76 -20.61
C THR A 270 39.14 -14.00 -21.66
N ARG A 271 39.18 -14.46 -22.94
CA ARG A 271 38.35 -13.90 -24.01
C ARG A 271 36.87 -14.12 -23.75
N MET A 272 36.00 -13.26 -24.34
CA MET A 272 34.56 -13.43 -24.34
C MET A 272 34.13 -14.74 -25.01
N GLY A 273 33.10 -15.40 -24.46
CA GLY A 273 32.62 -16.71 -24.95
C GLY A 273 32.86 -17.83 -23.94
N SER A 274 32.69 -19.09 -24.34
CA SER A 274 32.93 -20.33 -23.55
C SER A 274 32.19 -20.45 -22.23
N GLY A 275 30.96 -19.89 -22.14
CA GLY A 275 30.05 -20.11 -21.02
C GLY A 275 30.28 -19.22 -19.79
N LYS A 276 29.65 -19.58 -18.68
CA LYS A 276 29.67 -18.86 -17.40
C LYS A 276 31.01 -19.07 -16.66
N GLY A 277 31.52 -18.04 -16.02
CA GLY A 277 32.76 -18.13 -15.21
C GLY A 277 32.60 -19.01 -13.97
N SER A 278 33.73 -19.36 -13.34
CA SER A 278 33.76 -20.11 -12.09
C SER A 278 33.21 -19.29 -10.92
N LEU A 279 32.76 -19.96 -9.87
CA LEU A 279 32.30 -19.35 -8.64
C LEU A 279 33.47 -18.60 -7.96
N GLU A 280 33.25 -17.33 -7.63
CA GLU A 280 34.22 -16.50 -6.94
C GLU A 280 33.85 -16.32 -5.46
N TYR A 281 32.61 -15.90 -5.17
CA TYR A 281 32.11 -15.73 -3.80
C TYR A 281 30.59 -15.81 -3.73
N TRP A 282 30.07 -15.94 -2.51
CA TRP A 282 28.67 -15.95 -2.18
C TRP A 282 28.21 -14.64 -1.58
N VAL A 283 26.98 -14.19 -1.93
CA VAL A 283 26.39 -12.98 -1.40
C VAL A 283 24.98 -13.19 -0.91
N ALA A 284 24.63 -12.47 0.15
CA ALA A 284 23.26 -12.30 0.59
C ALA A 284 22.64 -11.08 -0.08
N VAL A 285 21.48 -11.26 -0.71
CA VAL A 285 20.72 -10.15 -1.31
C VAL A 285 19.85 -9.51 -0.22
N VAL A 286 20.22 -8.30 0.20
CA VAL A 286 19.51 -7.53 1.21
C VAL A 286 18.69 -6.46 0.55
N LYS A 287 17.40 -6.36 0.94
CA LYS A 287 16.48 -5.33 0.51
C LYS A 287 16.31 -4.28 1.63
N PRO A 288 15.89 -3.04 1.31
CA PRO A 288 15.58 -2.04 2.33
C PRO A 288 14.54 -2.54 3.34
N GLY A 289 14.67 -2.17 4.60
CA GLY A 289 13.78 -2.60 5.68
C GLY A 289 14.06 -4.00 6.26
N ARG A 290 14.99 -4.78 5.68
CA ARG A 290 15.30 -6.13 6.18
C ARG A 290 16.16 -6.07 7.44
N VAL A 291 15.73 -6.80 8.49
CA VAL A 291 16.53 -7.05 9.68
C VAL A 291 17.64 -8.04 9.32
N MET A 292 18.89 -7.64 9.54
CA MET A 292 20.08 -8.45 9.20
C MET A 292 20.63 -9.20 10.39
N PHE A 293 20.66 -8.54 11.55
CA PHE A 293 21.16 -9.09 12.81
C PHE A 293 20.22 -8.74 13.94
N GLU A 294 20.07 -9.63 14.90
CA GLU A 294 19.32 -9.40 16.12
C GLU A 294 20.22 -9.70 17.33
N VAL A 295 20.03 -8.94 18.41
CA VAL A 295 20.78 -9.07 19.65
C VAL A 295 19.81 -9.10 20.83
N ALA A 296 20.06 -9.98 21.82
CA ALA A 296 19.34 -10.00 23.09
C ALA A 296 20.25 -10.43 24.27
N GLY A 297 19.75 -10.18 25.48
CA GLY A 297 20.42 -10.60 26.72
C GLY A 297 21.56 -9.68 27.15
N VAL A 298 21.58 -8.41 26.68
CA VAL A 298 22.56 -7.39 27.06
C VAL A 298 21.86 -6.06 27.31
N PRO A 299 22.43 -5.18 28.17
CA PRO A 299 21.91 -3.83 28.35
C PRO A 299 21.80 -3.06 27.03
N GLU A 300 20.83 -2.14 26.93
CA GLU A 300 20.55 -1.38 25.71
C GLU A 300 21.78 -0.64 25.16
N GLU A 301 22.53 0.05 26.01
CA GLU A 301 23.74 0.76 25.60
C GLU A 301 24.77 -0.16 24.94
N THR A 302 24.99 -1.33 25.55
CA THR A 302 25.90 -2.35 25.03
C THR A 302 25.41 -2.93 23.71
N ALA A 303 24.10 -3.18 23.58
CA ALA A 303 23.50 -3.67 22.35
C ALA A 303 23.61 -2.66 21.21
N ARG A 304 23.27 -1.39 21.47
CA ARG A 304 23.37 -0.30 20.47
C ARG A 304 24.80 -0.10 20.00
N GLU A 305 25.78 -0.11 20.89
CA GLU A 305 27.18 0.06 20.52
C GLU A 305 27.72 -1.16 19.76
N ALA A 306 27.37 -2.38 20.16
CA ALA A 306 27.73 -3.58 19.42
C ALA A 306 27.17 -3.56 17.97
N LEU A 307 25.92 -3.19 17.81
CA LEU A 307 25.31 -3.04 16.49
C LEU A 307 25.93 -1.88 15.68
N ARG A 308 26.34 -0.79 16.33
CA ARG A 308 27.09 0.31 15.68
C ARG A 308 28.42 -0.18 15.12
N LEU A 309 29.16 -0.97 15.88
CA LEU A 309 30.42 -1.55 15.40
C LEU A 309 30.20 -2.52 14.23
N ALA A 310 29.10 -3.25 14.21
CA ALA A 310 28.72 -4.11 13.10
C ALA A 310 28.41 -3.29 11.83
N MET A 311 27.71 -2.15 11.94
CA MET A 311 27.42 -1.26 10.80
C MET A 311 28.67 -0.86 10.03
N HIS A 312 29.78 -0.60 10.72
CA HIS A 312 31.06 -0.23 10.07
C HIS A 312 31.71 -1.37 9.26
N LYS A 313 31.25 -2.61 9.42
CA LYS A 313 31.73 -3.77 8.65
C LYS A 313 30.85 -4.10 7.47
N LEU A 314 29.70 -3.42 7.33
CA LEU A 314 28.74 -3.65 6.27
C LEU A 314 28.82 -2.55 5.20
N PRO A 315 28.61 -2.88 3.92
CA PRO A 315 28.69 -1.92 2.81
C PRO A 315 27.37 -1.13 2.62
N VAL A 316 26.44 -1.20 3.56
CA VAL A 316 25.09 -0.64 3.46
C VAL A 316 24.81 0.31 4.61
N LYS A 317 24.05 1.37 4.37
CA LYS A 317 23.51 2.20 5.43
C LYS A 317 22.49 1.41 6.25
N CYS A 318 22.63 1.46 7.56
CA CYS A 318 21.78 0.71 8.48
C CYS A 318 21.22 1.62 9.56
N LYS A 319 20.12 1.21 10.16
CA LYS A 319 19.57 1.81 11.38
C LYS A 319 19.43 0.73 12.46
N ILE A 320 19.60 1.14 13.71
CA ILE A 320 19.36 0.29 14.88
C ILE A 320 17.93 0.55 15.32
N VAL A 321 17.17 -0.51 15.55
CA VAL A 321 15.77 -0.45 15.92
C VAL A 321 15.52 -1.38 17.10
N SER A 322 14.74 -0.95 18.07
CA SER A 322 14.26 -1.81 19.15
C SER A 322 13.00 -2.56 18.74
N ARG A 323 12.65 -3.63 19.45
CA ARG A 323 11.38 -4.34 19.20
C ARG A 323 10.17 -3.41 19.41
N ALA A 324 10.21 -2.57 20.44
CA ALA A 324 9.16 -1.60 20.73
C ALA A 324 8.99 -0.56 19.60
N ASP A 325 10.07 -0.12 18.96
CA ASP A 325 10.03 0.83 17.84
C ASP A 325 9.37 0.24 16.59
N LEU A 326 9.50 -1.07 16.38
CA LEU A 326 8.86 -1.77 15.24
C LEU A 326 7.38 -2.09 15.50
N GLU A 327 7.01 -2.40 16.73
CA GLU A 327 5.62 -2.67 17.12
C GLU A 327 4.82 -1.38 17.29
N GLY A 328 5.47 -0.25 17.66
CA GLY A 328 4.88 1.09 17.78
C GLY A 328 4.94 1.93 16.50
N GLY A 329 5.70 1.52 15.50
CA GLY A 329 6.03 2.29 14.30
C GLY A 329 4.92 2.45 13.26
N ASP A 330 3.76 1.85 13.43
CA ASP A 330 2.60 2.12 12.57
C ASP A 330 1.92 3.49 12.88
N ASN A 331 2.39 4.22 13.89
CA ASN A 331 1.78 5.48 14.33
C ASN A 331 2.68 6.74 14.27
N SER A 332 3.94 6.68 13.84
CA SER A 332 4.85 7.84 13.95
C SER A 332 5.62 8.28 12.70
N GLU A 333 5.38 7.71 11.53
CA GLU A 333 5.96 8.27 10.28
C GLU A 333 4.98 9.21 9.56
N ASN A 334 4.48 10.23 10.27
CA ASN A 334 3.85 11.41 9.67
C ASN A 334 3.84 12.56 10.68
N ASN A 335 4.99 13.10 10.97
CA ASN A 335 5.16 14.50 11.39
C ASN A 335 6.08 15.20 10.40
#